data_cea9541d918bb7b0c2989579e44acad9
#
_entry.id   cea9541d918bb7b0c2989579e44acad9
#
_cell.length_a   1.000
_cell.length_b   1.000
_cell.length_c   1.000
_cell.angle_alpha   90.00
_cell.angle_beta   90.00
_cell.angle_gamma   90.00
#
_symmetry.space_group_name_H-M   'P 1'
#
loop_
_entity.id
_entity.type
_entity.pdbx_description
1 polymer ?
#
loop_
_entity_poly.entity_id
_entity_poly.type
_entity_poly.pdbx_seq_one_letter_code
_entity_poly.pdbx_strand_id
1 'polypeptide(L)'
;MVLSTLSLLALAPAGILGLATPSAGLSPRAVDWSKWKPGVSFQIILHEPIKHDSTADIVPANADVWDIDLQHADTYRDMIPTLKAAGKIVICYFNGGAVQDWDNDIAEFPEEAIQKPLEGYLDERYLDIRNSKVIDVMKARLDLAASLGCDGVDPDNIDAWAQDDEDPTGFNLKASDYASYLKALASHAHSLTTQEGRALMIGQKNAPEIAPDLVSTVDFAVLETCLGTRTSDEVEPFCSEFQPVIAAGHPVFQIEYPLSVRNDVAISQVDYNYFCVNNNGNEGFSEVIKHASEQVDGWGQFCGSGTTGGRFETPTFDG
;
A
#
# COMPACT_ATOMS: atom_id res chain seq x y z
N MET A 1 -61.13 -30.20 60.42
CA MET A 1 -61.50 -28.85 60.00
C MET A 1 -60.23 -28.18 59.48
N VAL A 2 -60.01 -28.31 58.19
CA VAL A 2 -58.76 -27.82 57.51
C VAL A 2 -59.19 -26.80 56.47
N LEU A 3 -58.82 -25.56 56.67
CA LEU A 3 -59.04 -24.48 55.72
C LEU A 3 -57.92 -24.53 54.69
N SER A 4 -58.28 -24.72 53.40
CA SER A 4 -57.38 -24.52 52.26
C SER A 4 -57.41 -23.05 51.85
N THR A 5 -56.28 -22.44 51.81
CA THR A 5 -56.04 -21.12 51.18
C THR A 5 -55.66 -21.27 49.67
N LEU A 6 -56.49 -20.74 48.82
CA LEU A 6 -56.21 -20.62 47.40
C LEU A 6 -55.27 -19.41 47.19
N SER A 7 -54.11 -19.64 46.62
CA SER A 7 -53.23 -18.57 46.13
C SER A 7 -53.54 -18.29 44.63
N LEU A 8 -53.96 -17.05 44.34
CA LEU A 8 -54.10 -16.58 42.98
C LEU A 8 -52.68 -16.23 42.45
N LEU A 9 -52.26 -16.90 41.37
CA LEU A 9 -51.13 -16.50 40.55
C LEU A 9 -51.61 -15.41 39.57
N ALA A 10 -50.99 -14.22 39.69
CA ALA A 10 -51.17 -13.16 38.69
C ALA A 10 -50.20 -13.40 37.53
N LEU A 11 -50.75 -13.59 36.31
CA LEU A 11 -49.97 -13.59 35.07
C LEU A 11 -49.58 -12.15 34.72
N ALA A 12 -48.25 -11.89 34.64
CA ALA A 12 -47.70 -10.67 34.04
C ALA A 12 -47.75 -10.76 32.51
N PRO A 13 -48.00 -9.65 31.79
CA PRO A 13 -47.99 -9.69 30.34
C PRO A 13 -46.57 -9.81 29.83
N ALA A 14 -46.38 -10.72 28.87
CA ALA A 14 -45.11 -10.88 28.13
C ALA A 14 -44.82 -9.61 27.31
N GLY A 15 -43.75 -8.92 27.66
CA GLY A 15 -43.22 -7.82 26.87
C GLY A 15 -42.76 -8.32 25.50
N ILE A 16 -43.27 -7.73 24.46
CA ILE A 16 -42.83 -7.96 23.07
C ILE A 16 -41.41 -7.38 22.98
N LEU A 17 -40.39 -8.23 22.97
CA LEU A 17 -39.05 -7.83 22.57
C LEU A 17 -39.14 -7.39 21.07
N GLY A 18 -39.03 -6.10 20.84
CA GLY A 18 -38.84 -5.58 19.50
C GLY A 18 -37.54 -6.15 18.92
N LEU A 19 -37.67 -7.01 17.95
CA LEU A 19 -36.56 -7.41 17.10
C LEU A 19 -36.07 -6.14 16.39
N ALA A 20 -34.86 -5.68 16.77
CA ALA A 20 -34.16 -4.67 16.00
C ALA A 20 -34.01 -5.22 14.57
N THR A 21 -34.63 -4.54 13.61
CA THR A 21 -34.38 -4.82 12.19
C THR A 21 -32.89 -4.59 11.95
N PRO A 22 -32.16 -5.58 11.35
CA PRO A 22 -30.80 -5.32 10.94
C PRO A 22 -30.84 -4.13 9.98
N SER A 23 -29.98 -3.14 10.24
CA SER A 23 -29.76 -2.03 9.29
C SER A 23 -29.50 -2.66 7.91
N ALA A 24 -30.18 -2.16 6.89
CA ALA A 24 -29.95 -2.60 5.53
C ALA A 24 -28.48 -2.35 5.19
N GLY A 25 -27.65 -3.37 5.39
CA GLY A 25 -26.27 -3.36 4.97
C GLY A 25 -26.26 -3.16 3.47
N LEU A 26 -25.62 -2.09 3.01
CA LEU A 26 -25.29 -1.94 1.60
C LEU A 26 -24.58 -3.22 1.18
N SER A 27 -25.12 -3.92 0.17
CA SER A 27 -24.40 -5.06 -0.42
C SER A 27 -23.03 -4.56 -0.84
N PRO A 28 -21.94 -5.25 -0.47
CA PRO A 28 -20.60 -4.83 -0.88
C PRO A 28 -20.59 -4.60 -2.39
N ARG A 29 -20.06 -3.49 -2.84
CA ARG A 29 -19.89 -3.22 -4.26
C ARG A 29 -18.78 -4.15 -4.75
N ALA A 30 -19.07 -5.01 -5.71
CA ALA A 30 -18.06 -5.86 -6.30
C ALA A 30 -16.93 -5.01 -6.89
N VAL A 31 -15.68 -5.43 -6.66
CA VAL A 31 -14.50 -4.80 -7.26
C VAL A 31 -14.59 -4.90 -8.79
N ASP A 32 -14.42 -3.77 -9.47
CA ASP A 32 -14.42 -3.72 -10.93
C ASP A 32 -13.00 -3.91 -11.48
N TRP A 33 -12.65 -5.14 -11.73
CA TRP A 33 -11.31 -5.52 -12.24
C TRP A 33 -11.01 -5.01 -13.66
N SER A 34 -11.99 -4.52 -14.42
CA SER A 34 -11.74 -3.87 -15.70
C SER A 34 -10.95 -2.57 -15.58
N LYS A 35 -10.87 -2.04 -14.36
CA LYS A 35 -10.09 -0.85 -14.01
C LYS A 35 -8.61 -1.13 -13.76
N TRP A 36 -8.24 -2.39 -13.50
CA TRP A 36 -6.83 -2.79 -13.33
C TRP A 36 -6.11 -2.74 -14.67
N LYS A 37 -5.51 -1.61 -14.98
CA LYS A 37 -4.81 -1.32 -16.25
C LYS A 37 -3.95 -0.07 -16.11
N PRO A 38 -3.01 0.19 -17.02
CA PRO A 38 -2.26 1.46 -17.07
C PRO A 38 -3.15 2.69 -16.93
N GLY A 39 -2.72 3.65 -16.13
CA GLY A 39 -3.42 4.91 -15.86
C GLY A 39 -4.62 4.79 -14.90
N VAL A 40 -4.80 3.66 -14.19
CA VAL A 40 -5.81 3.55 -13.13
C VAL A 40 -5.51 4.53 -12.00
N SER A 41 -6.53 5.22 -11.49
CA SER A 41 -6.36 6.16 -10.38
C SER A 41 -6.04 5.43 -9.07
N PHE A 42 -5.10 5.97 -8.29
CA PHE A 42 -4.73 5.36 -7.02
C PHE A 42 -4.52 6.40 -5.91
N GLN A 43 -4.62 5.93 -4.68
CA GLN A 43 -4.19 6.62 -3.47
C GLN A 43 -3.26 5.70 -2.70
N ILE A 44 -2.24 6.27 -2.08
CA ILE A 44 -1.32 5.59 -1.19
C ILE A 44 -1.27 6.33 0.14
N ILE A 45 -1.43 5.60 1.25
CA ILE A 45 -1.34 6.13 2.62
C ILE A 45 -0.65 5.09 3.48
N LEU A 46 0.52 5.43 4.00
CA LEU A 46 1.34 4.53 4.80
C LEU A 46 1.54 5.05 6.23
N HIS A 47 1.52 6.39 6.39
CA HIS A 47 1.88 7.02 7.67
C HIS A 47 0.85 6.77 8.77
N GLU A 48 -0.44 6.81 8.44
CA GLU A 48 -1.54 6.68 9.41
C GLU A 48 -2.64 5.77 8.87
N PRO A 49 -3.34 5.04 9.77
CA PRO A 49 -4.49 4.24 9.35
C PRO A 49 -5.62 5.14 8.85
N ILE A 50 -6.18 4.82 7.69
CA ILE A 50 -7.31 5.57 7.13
C ILE A 50 -8.56 5.40 8.01
N LYS A 51 -9.36 6.47 8.13
CA LYS A 51 -10.66 6.41 8.75
C LYS A 51 -11.61 5.55 7.93
N HIS A 52 -12.30 4.62 8.57
CA HIS A 52 -13.09 3.59 7.88
C HIS A 52 -14.41 3.28 8.59
N ASP A 53 -14.97 4.25 9.31
CA ASP A 53 -16.28 4.12 9.97
C ASP A 53 -17.40 3.87 8.95
N SER A 54 -17.21 4.34 7.71
CA SER A 54 -18.14 4.14 6.60
C SER A 54 -17.42 4.25 5.25
N THR A 55 -18.07 3.78 4.17
CA THR A 55 -17.57 3.98 2.79
C THR A 55 -17.52 5.45 2.36
N ALA A 56 -18.19 6.35 3.09
CA ALA A 56 -18.13 7.79 2.83
C ALA A 56 -16.79 8.42 3.28
N ASP A 57 -16.05 7.75 4.17
CA ASP A 57 -14.74 8.19 4.63
C ASP A 57 -13.63 7.85 3.61
N ILE A 58 -13.94 7.01 2.62
CA ILE A 58 -13.01 6.62 1.55
C ILE A 58 -12.90 7.76 0.52
N VAL A 59 -11.98 8.67 0.78
CA VAL A 59 -11.70 9.87 -0.02
C VAL A 59 -10.24 9.81 -0.50
N PRO A 60 -9.97 10.01 -1.80
CA PRO A 60 -10.90 10.42 -2.85
C PRO A 60 -11.72 9.24 -3.42
N ALA A 61 -13.00 9.45 -3.60
CA ALA A 61 -13.91 8.40 -4.08
C ALA A 61 -13.57 7.87 -5.49
N ASN A 62 -12.84 8.66 -6.29
CA ASN A 62 -12.40 8.30 -7.64
C ASN A 62 -11.03 7.59 -7.70
N ALA A 63 -10.31 7.40 -6.60
CA ALA A 63 -9.19 6.45 -6.57
C ALA A 63 -9.75 5.04 -6.58
N ASP A 64 -9.37 4.25 -7.58
CA ASP A 64 -9.85 2.88 -7.75
C ASP A 64 -8.93 1.87 -7.05
N VAL A 65 -7.64 2.19 -6.93
CA VAL A 65 -6.62 1.40 -6.22
C VAL A 65 -6.19 2.15 -4.95
N TRP A 66 -6.03 1.42 -3.86
CA TRP A 66 -5.58 1.94 -2.57
C TRP A 66 -4.40 1.11 -2.07
N ASP A 67 -3.28 1.77 -1.84
CA ASP A 67 -2.10 1.18 -1.23
C ASP A 67 -2.03 1.65 0.22
N ILE A 68 -2.04 0.70 1.15
CA ILE A 68 -2.15 0.93 2.59
C ILE A 68 -1.16 0.06 3.35
N ASP A 69 -0.73 0.52 4.50
CA ASP A 69 0.19 -0.24 5.34
C ASP A 69 -0.46 -1.54 5.87
N LEU A 70 0.27 -2.66 5.74
CA LEU A 70 -0.18 -4.00 6.12
C LEU A 70 -0.41 -4.12 7.64
N GLN A 71 0.43 -3.47 8.47
CA GLN A 71 0.30 -3.54 9.92
C GLN A 71 -0.88 -2.71 10.42
N HIS A 72 -1.16 -1.57 9.77
CA HIS A 72 -2.39 -0.83 9.99
C HIS A 72 -3.61 -1.71 9.65
N ALA A 73 -3.58 -2.42 8.51
CA ALA A 73 -4.66 -3.32 8.12
C ALA A 73 -4.81 -4.51 9.08
N ASP A 74 -3.71 -5.02 9.64
CA ASP A 74 -3.73 -6.07 10.65
C ASP A 74 -4.31 -5.60 11.98
N THR A 75 -4.03 -4.36 12.36
CA THR A 75 -4.55 -3.74 13.58
C THR A 75 -6.02 -3.33 13.43
N TYR A 76 -6.38 -2.71 12.31
CA TYR A 76 -7.71 -2.17 12.02
C TYR A 76 -8.43 -3.06 11.00
N ARG A 77 -8.91 -4.21 11.46
CA ARG A 77 -9.46 -5.31 10.63
C ARG A 77 -10.65 -4.94 9.74
N ASP A 78 -11.34 -3.84 10.02
CA ASP A 78 -12.47 -3.35 9.23
C ASP A 78 -12.03 -2.41 8.08
N MET A 79 -10.75 -2.02 8.02
CA MET A 79 -10.22 -1.09 7.02
C MET A 79 -10.33 -1.66 5.59
N ILE A 80 -9.78 -2.84 5.34
CA ILE A 80 -9.89 -3.51 4.03
C ILE A 80 -11.34 -3.84 3.67
N PRO A 81 -12.17 -4.44 4.55
CA PRO A 81 -13.60 -4.62 4.29
C PRO A 81 -14.32 -3.34 3.87
N THR A 82 -14.01 -2.19 4.49
CA THR A 82 -14.63 -0.90 4.13
C THR A 82 -14.18 -0.43 2.74
N LEU A 83 -12.88 -0.53 2.42
CA LEU A 83 -12.36 -0.25 1.07
C LEU A 83 -13.02 -1.15 0.01
N LYS A 84 -13.13 -2.44 0.29
CA LYS A 84 -13.82 -3.39 -0.59
C LYS A 84 -15.30 -3.07 -0.77
N ALA A 85 -16.00 -2.69 0.30
CA ALA A 85 -17.40 -2.24 0.23
C ALA A 85 -17.56 -0.97 -0.62
N ALA A 86 -16.52 -0.11 -0.67
CA ALA A 86 -16.45 1.02 -1.58
C ALA A 86 -16.07 0.64 -3.03
N GLY A 87 -15.80 -0.64 -3.30
CA GLY A 87 -15.44 -1.18 -4.62
C GLY A 87 -13.97 -0.94 -5.01
N LYS A 88 -13.08 -0.82 -4.02
CA LYS A 88 -11.65 -0.55 -4.23
C LYS A 88 -10.83 -1.82 -4.39
N ILE A 89 -9.77 -1.74 -5.21
CA ILE A 89 -8.66 -2.69 -5.26
C ILE A 89 -7.69 -2.28 -4.17
N VAL A 90 -7.23 -3.23 -3.36
CA VAL A 90 -6.38 -2.94 -2.18
C VAL A 90 -5.03 -3.61 -2.34
N ILE A 91 -3.98 -2.79 -2.33
CA ILE A 91 -2.58 -3.20 -2.20
C ILE A 91 -2.19 -3.00 -0.74
N CYS A 92 -1.37 -3.89 -0.21
CA CYS A 92 -0.87 -3.80 1.16
C CYS A 92 0.65 -3.67 1.13
N TYR A 93 1.12 -2.50 1.52
CA TYR A 93 2.54 -2.17 1.68
C TYR A 93 3.13 -2.89 2.89
N PHE A 94 4.36 -3.33 2.78
CA PHE A 94 5.21 -3.70 3.90
C PHE A 94 6.69 -3.52 3.55
N ASN A 95 7.53 -3.31 4.56
CA ASN A 95 8.97 -3.23 4.33
C ASN A 95 9.52 -4.62 3.94
N GLY A 96 9.94 -4.78 2.70
CA GLY A 96 10.40 -6.05 2.13
C GLY A 96 11.91 -6.27 2.25
N GLY A 97 12.70 -5.20 2.27
CA GLY A 97 14.17 -5.26 2.35
C GLY A 97 14.75 -4.83 3.68
N ALA A 98 13.91 -4.34 4.60
CA ALA A 98 14.30 -3.94 5.94
C ALA A 98 13.26 -4.38 6.97
N VAL A 99 13.56 -4.19 8.24
CA VAL A 99 12.67 -4.39 9.38
C VAL A 99 12.60 -3.10 10.19
N GLN A 100 11.40 -2.76 10.64
CA GLN A 100 11.12 -1.59 11.46
C GLN A 100 11.09 -1.97 12.95
N ASP A 101 11.53 -1.06 13.83
CA ASP A 101 11.59 -1.35 15.28
C ASP A 101 10.20 -1.61 15.90
N TRP A 102 9.12 -1.19 15.23
CA TRP A 102 7.72 -1.43 15.62
C TRP A 102 7.03 -2.57 14.88
N ASP A 103 7.74 -3.29 13.97
CA ASP A 103 7.15 -4.44 13.28
C ASP A 103 6.67 -5.50 14.27
N ASN A 104 5.42 -5.94 14.13
CA ASN A 104 4.81 -6.94 15.02
C ASN A 104 5.56 -8.29 15.00
N ASP A 105 6.27 -8.56 13.91
CA ASP A 105 7.02 -9.81 13.68
C ASP A 105 8.55 -9.63 13.77
N ILE A 106 9.04 -8.50 14.27
CA ILE A 106 10.49 -8.22 14.40
C ILE A 106 11.24 -9.34 15.13
N ALA A 107 10.61 -9.96 16.14
CA ALA A 107 11.22 -11.04 16.91
C ALA A 107 11.40 -12.35 16.12
N GLU A 108 10.78 -12.47 14.94
CA GLU A 108 10.89 -13.65 14.09
C GLU A 108 12.14 -13.59 13.17
N PHE A 109 12.73 -12.42 13.00
CA PHE A 109 13.96 -12.25 12.22
C PHE A 109 15.19 -12.66 13.02
N PRO A 110 16.14 -13.44 12.44
CA PRO A 110 17.40 -13.75 13.10
C PRO A 110 18.24 -12.48 13.31
N GLU A 111 18.81 -12.30 14.50
CA GLU A 111 19.62 -11.11 14.84
C GLU A 111 20.78 -10.91 13.84
N GLU A 112 21.41 -12.00 13.40
CA GLU A 112 22.50 -11.98 12.43
C GLU A 112 22.07 -11.54 11.01
N ALA A 113 20.77 -11.55 10.72
CA ALA A 113 20.22 -11.12 9.44
C ALA A 113 19.76 -9.65 9.46
N ILE A 114 19.98 -8.92 10.55
CA ILE A 114 19.63 -7.49 10.71
C ILE A 114 20.92 -6.70 10.90
N GLN A 115 21.15 -5.65 10.09
CA GLN A 115 22.38 -4.85 10.24
C GLN A 115 22.14 -3.34 10.19
N LYS A 116 22.70 -2.65 9.19
CA LYS A 116 22.76 -1.19 9.16
C LYS A 116 21.37 -0.54 9.15
N PRO A 117 21.21 0.61 9.83
CA PRO A 117 19.99 1.40 9.68
C PRO A 117 19.90 1.99 8.27
N LEU A 118 18.68 2.28 7.83
CA LEU A 118 18.42 3.04 6.62
C LEU A 118 18.83 4.50 6.82
N GLU A 119 19.42 5.12 5.82
CA GLU A 119 19.69 6.53 5.83
C GLU A 119 18.36 7.32 5.85
N GLY A 120 18.23 8.25 6.79
CA GLY A 120 16.99 9.01 7.00
C GLY A 120 15.93 8.32 7.86
N TYR A 121 16.01 7.00 8.06
CA TYR A 121 15.05 6.19 8.81
C TYR A 121 15.78 5.28 9.81
N LEU A 122 16.31 5.87 10.89
CA LEU A 122 17.21 5.19 11.84
C LEU A 122 16.56 4.09 12.67
N ASP A 123 15.26 4.02 12.70
CA ASP A 123 14.41 3.00 13.30
C ASP A 123 14.07 1.84 12.35
N GLU A 124 14.62 1.88 11.13
CA GLU A 124 14.56 0.81 10.14
C GLU A 124 15.94 0.24 9.87
N ARG A 125 16.07 -1.06 9.73
CA ARG A 125 17.36 -1.75 9.53
C ARG A 125 17.29 -2.76 8.41
N TYR A 126 18.29 -2.73 7.53
CA TYR A 126 18.40 -3.64 6.40
C TYR A 126 18.50 -5.11 6.82
N LEU A 127 17.87 -5.97 6.02
CA LEU A 127 17.83 -7.41 6.17
C LEU A 127 18.75 -8.11 5.17
N ASP A 128 19.39 -9.21 5.56
CA ASP A 128 19.96 -10.14 4.58
C ASP A 128 18.83 -10.94 3.90
N ILE A 129 18.35 -10.43 2.78
CA ILE A 129 17.25 -11.01 2.00
C ILE A 129 17.59 -12.39 1.38
N ARG A 130 18.84 -12.85 1.47
CA ARG A 130 19.26 -14.20 1.09
C ARG A 130 19.07 -15.21 2.21
N ASN A 131 18.87 -14.74 3.45
CA ASN A 131 18.64 -15.61 4.60
C ASN A 131 17.27 -16.30 4.46
N SER A 132 17.25 -17.63 4.50
CA SER A 132 16.00 -18.39 4.32
C SER A 132 14.95 -18.08 5.37
N LYS A 133 15.35 -17.73 6.61
CA LYS A 133 14.41 -17.35 7.67
C LYS A 133 13.77 -16.00 7.40
N VAL A 134 14.54 -15.02 6.86
CA VAL A 134 13.99 -13.74 6.37
C VAL A 134 12.94 -13.99 5.29
N ILE A 135 13.26 -14.84 4.31
CA ILE A 135 12.32 -15.21 3.24
C ILE A 135 11.05 -15.86 3.83
N ASP A 136 11.18 -16.72 4.84
CA ASP A 136 10.02 -17.35 5.49
C ASP A 136 9.13 -16.34 6.21
N VAL A 137 9.72 -15.36 6.91
CA VAL A 137 8.95 -14.27 7.56
C VAL A 137 8.23 -13.41 6.52
N MET A 138 8.91 -13.05 5.42
CA MET A 138 8.28 -12.28 4.35
C MET A 138 7.14 -13.05 3.67
N LYS A 139 7.27 -14.36 3.50
CA LYS A 139 6.16 -15.20 3.02
C LYS A 139 5.00 -15.21 4.01
N ALA A 140 5.24 -15.18 5.31
CA ALA A 140 4.19 -15.07 6.31
C ALA A 140 3.46 -13.71 6.22
N ARG A 141 4.17 -12.62 5.87
CA ARG A 141 3.54 -11.31 5.55
C ARG A 141 2.63 -11.40 4.32
N LEU A 142 3.03 -12.16 3.28
CA LEU A 142 2.18 -12.42 2.11
C LEU A 142 0.93 -13.23 2.48
N ASP A 143 1.08 -14.28 3.30
CA ASP A 143 -0.04 -15.07 3.82
C ASP A 143 -1.01 -14.20 4.63
N LEU A 144 -0.48 -13.31 5.47
CA LEU A 144 -1.27 -12.34 6.24
C LEU A 144 -2.05 -11.41 5.29
N ALA A 145 -1.39 -10.79 4.31
CA ALA A 145 -2.02 -9.90 3.36
C ALA A 145 -3.18 -10.58 2.63
N ALA A 146 -2.98 -11.79 2.09
CA ALA A 146 -4.04 -12.56 1.45
C ALA A 146 -5.20 -12.85 2.40
N SER A 147 -4.92 -13.20 3.67
CA SER A 147 -5.92 -13.50 4.69
C SER A 147 -6.76 -12.29 5.09
N LEU A 148 -6.16 -11.09 5.10
CA LEU A 148 -6.82 -9.82 5.39
C LEU A 148 -7.71 -9.34 4.24
N GLY A 149 -7.47 -9.82 3.01
CA GLY A 149 -8.23 -9.46 1.83
C GLY A 149 -7.53 -8.44 0.93
N CYS A 150 -6.21 -8.24 1.07
CA CYS A 150 -5.42 -7.51 0.09
C CYS A 150 -5.52 -8.21 -1.28
N ASP A 151 -5.54 -7.44 -2.35
CA ASP A 151 -5.50 -7.95 -3.73
C ASP A 151 -4.08 -8.06 -4.26
N GLY A 152 -3.19 -7.24 -3.71
CA GLY A 152 -1.77 -7.21 -4.04
C GLY A 152 -0.94 -6.75 -2.86
N VAL A 153 0.38 -6.81 -3.02
CA VAL A 153 1.35 -6.35 -2.03
C VAL A 153 2.43 -5.49 -2.68
N ASP A 154 2.89 -4.46 -1.96
CA ASP A 154 4.00 -3.57 -2.31
C ASP A 154 5.15 -3.77 -1.30
N PRO A 155 6.12 -4.67 -1.60
CA PRO A 155 7.30 -4.86 -0.76
C PRO A 155 8.34 -3.75 -1.03
N ASP A 156 8.62 -2.93 -0.04
CA ASP A 156 9.54 -1.80 -0.10
C ASP A 156 11.00 -2.16 0.21
N ASN A 157 11.91 -1.21 -0.04
CA ASN A 157 13.35 -1.31 0.23
C ASN A 157 14.02 -2.51 -0.47
N ILE A 158 13.60 -2.79 -1.70
CA ILE A 158 14.16 -3.86 -2.53
C ILE A 158 15.22 -3.33 -3.53
N ASP A 159 15.76 -2.15 -3.30
CA ASP A 159 16.75 -1.43 -4.12
C ASP A 159 17.99 -0.98 -3.34
N ALA A 160 18.19 -1.48 -2.13
CA ALA A 160 19.22 -1.00 -1.21
C ALA A 160 20.66 -1.05 -1.74
N TRP A 161 20.95 -1.90 -2.75
CA TRP A 161 22.29 -1.94 -3.38
C TRP A 161 22.59 -0.65 -4.18
N ALA A 162 21.57 0.11 -4.56
CA ALA A 162 21.69 1.31 -5.38
C ALA A 162 21.96 2.58 -4.56
N GLN A 163 22.06 2.48 -3.24
CA GLN A 163 22.38 3.60 -2.36
C GLN A 163 23.85 3.99 -2.49
N ASP A 164 24.20 5.21 -2.12
CA ASP A 164 25.53 5.82 -2.31
C ASP A 164 26.68 5.17 -1.50
N ASP A 165 26.39 4.37 -0.47
CA ASP A 165 27.42 3.66 0.33
C ASP A 165 27.98 2.44 -0.44
N GLU A 166 29.24 2.10 -0.25
CA GLU A 166 29.87 0.89 -0.83
C GLU A 166 29.15 -0.40 -0.45
N ASP A 167 28.62 -0.48 0.78
CA ASP A 167 27.79 -1.56 1.27
C ASP A 167 26.68 -1.00 2.18
N PRO A 168 25.59 -0.49 1.62
CA PRO A 168 24.54 0.17 2.39
C PRO A 168 23.90 -0.75 3.43
N THR A 169 23.77 -2.02 3.10
CA THR A 169 23.07 -3.00 3.95
C THR A 169 23.95 -3.63 5.03
N GLY A 170 25.27 -3.63 4.87
CA GLY A 170 26.21 -4.40 5.70
C GLY A 170 26.36 -5.86 5.28
N PHE A 171 25.63 -6.31 4.25
CA PHE A 171 25.61 -7.68 3.75
C PHE A 171 26.22 -7.84 2.36
N ASN A 172 26.68 -6.73 1.76
CA ASN A 172 27.20 -6.70 0.39
C ASN A 172 26.21 -7.31 -0.63
N LEU A 173 24.92 -6.95 -0.49
CA LEU A 173 23.84 -7.38 -1.38
C LEU A 173 23.97 -6.70 -2.74
N LYS A 174 23.45 -7.36 -3.76
CA LYS A 174 23.52 -6.92 -5.17
C LYS A 174 22.15 -6.96 -5.82
N ALA A 175 22.00 -6.24 -6.92
CA ALA A 175 20.81 -6.27 -7.76
C ALA A 175 20.29 -7.70 -8.05
N SER A 176 21.20 -8.66 -8.35
CA SER A 176 20.83 -10.04 -8.62
C SER A 176 20.24 -10.77 -7.40
N ASP A 177 20.64 -10.39 -6.18
CA ASP A 177 20.10 -10.97 -4.96
C ASP A 177 18.64 -10.52 -4.79
N TYR A 178 18.37 -9.24 -4.97
CA TYR A 178 17.02 -8.67 -4.92
C TYR A 178 16.12 -9.19 -6.04
N ALA A 179 16.63 -9.32 -7.27
CA ALA A 179 15.87 -9.92 -8.36
C ALA A 179 15.47 -11.37 -8.05
N SER A 180 16.38 -12.15 -7.46
CA SER A 180 16.13 -13.54 -7.06
C SER A 180 15.13 -13.61 -5.90
N TYR A 181 15.27 -12.71 -4.93
CA TYR A 181 14.40 -12.58 -3.78
C TYR A 181 12.97 -12.23 -4.20
N LEU A 182 12.78 -11.20 -5.01
CA LEU A 182 11.45 -10.80 -5.47
C LEU A 182 10.78 -11.88 -6.32
N LYS A 183 11.54 -12.63 -7.15
CA LYS A 183 11.01 -13.79 -7.86
C LYS A 183 10.52 -14.89 -6.90
N ALA A 184 11.22 -15.10 -5.78
CA ALA A 184 10.80 -16.08 -4.78
C ALA A 184 9.53 -15.63 -4.04
N LEU A 185 9.41 -14.35 -3.69
CA LEU A 185 8.20 -13.78 -3.10
C LEU A 185 7.03 -13.83 -4.08
N ALA A 186 7.24 -13.46 -5.35
CA ALA A 186 6.22 -13.49 -6.39
C ALA A 186 5.68 -14.91 -6.61
N SER A 187 6.56 -15.90 -6.65
CA SER A 187 6.14 -17.31 -6.75
C SER A 187 5.24 -17.73 -5.59
N HIS A 188 5.51 -17.24 -4.37
CA HIS A 188 4.65 -17.52 -3.21
C HIS A 188 3.34 -16.74 -3.30
N ALA A 189 3.39 -15.44 -3.55
CA ALA A 189 2.21 -14.59 -3.70
C ALA A 189 1.21 -15.18 -4.73
N HIS A 190 1.70 -15.54 -5.91
CA HIS A 190 0.87 -16.11 -6.97
C HIS A 190 0.30 -17.50 -6.62
N SER A 191 0.85 -18.20 -5.63
CA SER A 191 0.29 -19.47 -5.13
C SER A 191 -0.86 -19.26 -4.15
N LEU A 192 -1.01 -18.05 -3.58
CA LEU A 192 -2.06 -17.69 -2.65
C LEU A 192 -3.34 -17.29 -3.40
N THR A 193 -4.47 -17.51 -2.77
CA THR A 193 -5.78 -17.11 -3.32
C THR A 193 -6.38 -16.04 -2.42
N THR A 194 -6.67 -14.88 -3.00
CA THR A 194 -7.33 -13.76 -2.30
C THR A 194 -8.80 -14.06 -2.04
N GLN A 195 -9.45 -13.25 -1.21
CA GLN A 195 -10.89 -13.35 -0.96
C GLN A 195 -11.75 -13.16 -2.23
N GLU A 196 -11.21 -12.48 -3.25
CA GLU A 196 -11.83 -12.31 -4.56
C GLU A 196 -11.63 -13.53 -5.49
N GLY A 197 -10.98 -14.60 -5.03
CA GLY A 197 -10.72 -15.83 -5.79
C GLY A 197 -9.63 -15.66 -6.87
N ARG A 198 -8.77 -14.66 -6.75
CA ARG A 198 -7.64 -14.37 -7.65
C ARG A 198 -6.31 -14.70 -6.97
N ALA A 199 -5.25 -14.87 -7.74
CA ALA A 199 -3.90 -14.91 -7.16
C ALA A 199 -3.58 -13.55 -6.49
N LEU A 200 -2.85 -13.57 -5.37
CA LEU A 200 -2.33 -12.35 -4.76
C LEU A 200 -1.29 -11.73 -5.70
N MET A 201 -1.50 -10.48 -6.08
CA MET A 201 -0.55 -9.75 -6.91
C MET A 201 0.65 -9.27 -6.10
N ILE A 202 1.76 -9.00 -6.78
CA ILE A 202 2.95 -8.41 -6.16
C ILE A 202 3.54 -7.33 -7.05
N GLY A 203 3.92 -6.21 -6.45
CA GLY A 203 4.59 -5.09 -7.10
C GLY A 203 6.11 -5.16 -7.06
N GLN A 204 6.73 -4.37 -7.92
CA GLN A 204 8.14 -3.98 -7.80
C GLN A 204 8.19 -2.54 -7.32
N LYS A 205 8.82 -2.29 -6.15
CA LYS A 205 9.13 -0.94 -5.69
C LYS A 205 10.45 -0.48 -6.31
N ASN A 206 10.48 0.70 -6.93
CA ASN A 206 11.69 1.29 -7.52
C ASN A 206 12.60 0.28 -8.26
N ALA A 207 13.93 0.34 -8.07
CA ALA A 207 14.90 -0.66 -8.56
C ALA A 207 14.93 -0.81 -10.10
N PRO A 208 15.17 0.27 -10.87
CA PRO A 208 15.08 0.25 -12.33
C PRO A 208 16.02 -0.76 -13.00
N GLU A 209 17.19 -1.04 -12.40
CA GLU A 209 18.20 -1.94 -12.97
C GLU A 209 17.72 -3.39 -13.07
N ILE A 210 16.80 -3.81 -12.19
CA ILE A 210 16.24 -5.17 -12.23
C ILE A 210 14.87 -5.24 -12.91
N ALA A 211 14.27 -4.11 -13.26
CA ALA A 211 12.96 -4.07 -13.88
C ALA A 211 12.85 -4.94 -15.15
N PRO A 212 13.85 -4.95 -16.08
CA PRO A 212 13.78 -5.80 -17.27
C PRO A 212 13.68 -7.30 -16.95
N ASP A 213 14.28 -7.74 -15.84
CA ASP A 213 14.28 -9.14 -15.40
C ASP A 213 12.99 -9.56 -14.69
N LEU A 214 12.13 -8.59 -14.34
CA LEU A 214 10.96 -8.77 -13.49
C LEU A 214 9.62 -8.52 -14.19
N VAL A 215 9.60 -7.91 -15.38
CA VAL A 215 8.35 -7.57 -16.13
C VAL A 215 7.38 -8.75 -16.26
N SER A 216 7.89 -9.98 -16.40
CA SER A 216 7.06 -11.18 -16.51
C SER A 216 6.74 -11.84 -15.16
N THR A 217 7.21 -11.24 -14.06
CA THR A 217 7.12 -11.80 -12.71
C THR A 217 6.18 -10.98 -11.84
N VAL A 218 6.22 -9.65 -11.97
CA VAL A 218 5.43 -8.72 -11.17
C VAL A 218 4.15 -8.30 -11.89
N ASP A 219 3.14 -7.89 -11.13
CA ASP A 219 1.82 -7.52 -11.65
C ASP A 219 1.64 -6.00 -11.75
N PHE A 220 2.55 -5.23 -11.15
CA PHE A 220 2.58 -3.77 -11.17
C PHE A 220 3.94 -3.26 -10.69
N ALA A 221 4.13 -1.95 -10.73
CA ALA A 221 5.27 -1.29 -10.08
C ALA A 221 4.80 -0.07 -9.29
N VAL A 222 5.53 0.28 -8.23
CA VAL A 222 5.36 1.49 -7.42
C VAL A 222 6.66 2.26 -7.41
N LEU A 223 6.63 3.49 -7.90
CA LEU A 223 7.82 4.31 -8.11
C LEU A 223 7.72 5.61 -7.33
N GLU A 224 8.77 5.94 -6.61
CA GLU A 224 8.90 7.21 -5.92
C GLU A 224 9.97 8.06 -6.59
N THR A 225 9.62 9.33 -6.83
CA THR A 225 10.53 10.33 -7.43
C THR A 225 11.17 9.87 -8.75
N CYS A 226 10.45 9.04 -9.55
CA CYS A 226 11.04 8.48 -10.77
C CYS A 226 11.32 9.52 -11.85
N LEU A 227 10.71 10.72 -11.78
CA LEU A 227 11.06 11.86 -12.62
C LEU A 227 12.32 12.61 -12.17
N GLY A 228 12.91 12.18 -11.07
CA GLY A 228 14.04 12.85 -10.44
C GLY A 228 13.66 14.16 -9.75
N THR A 229 14.61 14.78 -9.09
CA THR A 229 14.41 16.06 -8.44
C THR A 229 14.61 17.19 -9.44
N ARG A 230 13.55 18.02 -9.65
CA ARG A 230 13.57 19.11 -10.65
C ARG A 230 14.69 20.16 -10.42
N THR A 231 15.17 20.32 -9.21
CA THR A 231 16.08 21.40 -8.81
C THR A 231 17.46 20.94 -8.38
N SER A 232 17.70 19.64 -8.33
CA SER A 232 19.01 19.05 -8.01
C SER A 232 19.22 17.79 -8.87
N ASP A 233 20.44 17.34 -8.96
CA ASP A 233 20.80 16.09 -9.65
C ASP A 233 20.90 14.92 -8.64
N GLU A 234 20.16 15.01 -7.50
CA GLU A 234 20.20 13.99 -6.44
C GLU A 234 19.58 12.67 -6.87
N VAL A 235 18.53 12.74 -7.69
CA VAL A 235 17.89 11.55 -8.26
C VAL A 235 17.84 11.69 -9.77
N GLU A 236 18.52 10.80 -10.48
CA GLU A 236 18.44 10.72 -11.95
C GLU A 236 17.08 10.14 -12.36
N PRO A 237 16.44 10.70 -13.40
CA PRO A 237 15.15 10.17 -13.87
C PRO A 237 15.25 8.74 -14.36
N PHE A 238 14.32 7.87 -13.90
CA PHE A 238 14.29 6.46 -14.26
C PHE A 238 12.88 5.93 -14.65
N CYS A 239 11.88 6.78 -14.76
CA CYS A 239 10.52 6.36 -15.14
C CYS A 239 10.51 5.52 -16.43
N SER A 240 11.33 5.86 -17.43
CA SER A 240 11.39 5.18 -18.74
C SER A 240 11.70 3.69 -18.66
N GLU A 241 12.42 3.26 -17.61
CA GLU A 241 12.80 1.87 -17.39
C GLU A 241 11.59 0.98 -17.10
N PHE A 242 10.45 1.57 -16.68
CA PHE A 242 9.21 0.87 -16.39
C PHE A 242 8.19 0.89 -17.54
N GLN A 243 8.50 1.47 -18.69
CA GLN A 243 7.63 1.39 -19.87
C GLN A 243 7.35 -0.06 -20.34
N PRO A 244 8.26 -1.04 -20.19
CA PRO A 244 7.95 -2.43 -20.46
C PRO A 244 6.81 -2.99 -19.59
N VAL A 245 6.63 -2.52 -18.34
CA VAL A 245 5.52 -2.92 -17.45
C VAL A 245 4.19 -2.40 -18.03
N ILE A 246 4.14 -1.14 -18.47
CA ILE A 246 3.00 -0.56 -19.20
C ILE A 246 2.69 -1.34 -20.48
N ALA A 247 3.72 -1.68 -21.26
CA ALA A 247 3.56 -2.43 -22.50
C ALA A 247 3.04 -3.86 -22.27
N ALA A 248 3.32 -4.45 -21.10
CA ALA A 248 2.74 -5.72 -20.65
C ALA A 248 1.28 -5.59 -20.20
N GLY A 249 0.73 -4.37 -20.09
CA GLY A 249 -0.64 -4.09 -19.67
C GLY A 249 -0.82 -3.93 -18.16
N HIS A 250 0.28 -3.84 -17.42
CA HIS A 250 0.28 -3.70 -15.96
C HIS A 250 0.32 -2.21 -15.54
N PRO A 251 -0.33 -1.82 -14.44
CA PRO A 251 -0.21 -0.48 -13.88
C PRO A 251 1.21 -0.18 -13.38
N VAL A 252 1.60 1.09 -13.51
CA VAL A 252 2.75 1.67 -12.81
C VAL A 252 2.23 2.85 -11.99
N PHE A 253 2.39 2.78 -10.68
CA PHE A 253 1.98 3.80 -9.72
C PHE A 253 3.17 4.71 -9.45
N GLN A 254 3.00 6.00 -9.70
CA GLN A 254 4.05 7.01 -9.58
C GLN A 254 3.70 8.00 -8.49
N ILE A 255 4.62 8.18 -7.55
CA ILE A 255 4.50 9.12 -6.44
C ILE A 255 5.59 10.17 -6.59
N GLU A 256 5.22 11.44 -6.60
CA GLU A 256 6.17 12.55 -6.70
C GLU A 256 6.01 13.51 -5.52
N TYR A 257 7.12 14.06 -5.07
CA TYR A 257 7.24 14.91 -3.87
C TYR A 257 7.79 16.31 -4.21
N PRO A 258 7.06 17.16 -4.97
CA PRO A 258 7.54 18.47 -5.36
C PRO A 258 7.83 19.37 -4.16
N LEU A 259 8.99 20.02 -4.15
CA LEU A 259 9.39 20.92 -3.06
C LEU A 259 8.43 22.09 -2.81
N SER A 260 7.57 22.43 -3.78
CA SER A 260 6.53 23.43 -3.61
C SER A 260 5.34 22.96 -2.79
N VAL A 261 5.16 21.63 -2.63
CA VAL A 261 4.04 21.04 -1.90
C VAL A 261 4.44 20.84 -0.45
N ARG A 262 4.20 21.89 0.36
CA ARG A 262 4.46 21.89 1.80
C ARG A 262 3.27 22.50 2.53
N ASN A 263 2.92 21.96 3.70
CA ASN A 263 1.85 22.49 4.56
C ASN A 263 0.53 22.72 3.78
N ASP A 264 0.07 21.74 3.02
CA ASP A 264 -1.18 21.76 2.24
C ASP A 264 -1.23 22.82 1.13
N VAL A 265 -0.11 23.38 0.77
CA VAL A 265 0.00 24.33 -0.33
C VAL A 265 -0.09 23.58 -1.66
N ALA A 266 -0.90 24.11 -2.57
CA ALA A 266 -1.02 23.57 -3.92
C ALA A 266 0.33 23.56 -4.63
N ILE A 267 0.55 22.56 -5.49
CA ILE A 267 1.71 22.48 -6.35
C ILE A 267 1.91 23.79 -7.15
N SER A 268 3.13 24.25 -7.27
CA SER A 268 3.46 25.41 -8.10
C SER A 268 3.21 25.11 -9.59
N GLN A 269 2.93 26.15 -10.41
CA GLN A 269 2.74 25.95 -11.85
C GLN A 269 3.98 25.34 -12.54
N VAL A 270 5.18 25.66 -12.05
CA VAL A 270 6.43 25.15 -12.61
C VAL A 270 6.58 23.67 -12.31
N ASP A 271 6.35 23.28 -11.05
CA ASP A 271 6.39 21.87 -10.66
C ASP A 271 5.25 21.07 -11.30
N TYR A 272 4.05 21.64 -11.39
CA TYR A 272 2.93 21.00 -12.08
C TYR A 272 3.28 20.69 -13.55
N ASN A 273 3.90 21.65 -14.24
CA ASN A 273 4.33 21.41 -15.62
C ASN A 273 5.38 20.31 -15.72
N TYR A 274 6.30 20.23 -14.75
CA TYR A 274 7.36 19.23 -14.74
C TYR A 274 6.82 17.83 -14.42
N PHE A 275 6.06 17.70 -13.34
CA PHE A 275 5.61 16.40 -12.84
C PHE A 275 4.33 15.89 -13.51
N CYS A 276 3.44 16.78 -13.98
CA CYS A 276 2.11 16.40 -14.43
C CYS A 276 1.82 16.65 -15.92
N VAL A 277 2.65 17.42 -16.64
CA VAL A 277 2.37 17.80 -18.03
C VAL A 277 3.42 17.28 -19.00
N ASN A 278 4.69 17.36 -18.62
CA ASN A 278 5.77 16.92 -19.47
C ASN A 278 5.85 15.39 -19.48
N ASN A 279 5.87 14.82 -20.67
CA ASN A 279 6.14 13.40 -20.82
C ASN A 279 7.66 13.17 -20.73
N ASN A 280 8.10 12.64 -19.59
CA ASN A 280 9.51 12.35 -19.30
C ASN A 280 9.73 10.83 -19.12
N GLY A 281 9.06 10.01 -19.93
CA GLY A 281 9.16 8.55 -19.89
C GLY A 281 8.11 7.87 -18.99
N ASN A 282 7.15 8.63 -18.45
CA ASN A 282 6.07 8.14 -17.58
C ASN A 282 4.71 8.03 -18.29
N GLU A 283 4.68 7.90 -19.62
CA GLU A 283 3.43 7.80 -20.36
C GLU A 283 2.61 6.58 -19.92
N GLY A 284 1.35 6.81 -19.57
CA GLY A 284 0.42 5.76 -19.10
C GLY A 284 0.56 5.40 -17.63
N PHE A 285 1.41 6.08 -16.87
CA PHE A 285 1.51 5.87 -15.44
C PHE A 285 0.29 6.44 -14.69
N SER A 286 0.08 5.92 -13.50
CA SER A 286 -0.89 6.41 -12.52
C SER A 286 -0.16 7.33 -11.57
N GLU A 287 -0.47 8.63 -11.59
CA GLU A 287 0.34 9.66 -10.92
C GLU A 287 -0.40 10.26 -9.73
N VAL A 288 0.30 10.38 -8.61
CA VAL A 288 -0.14 11.14 -7.44
C VAL A 288 1.00 12.02 -6.91
N ILE A 289 0.66 13.26 -6.59
CA ILE A 289 1.56 14.20 -5.91
C ILE A 289 1.29 14.09 -4.41
N LYS A 290 2.36 13.99 -3.64
CA LYS A 290 2.36 13.97 -2.18
C LYS A 290 3.17 15.13 -1.59
N HIS A 291 3.13 15.28 -0.26
CA HIS A 291 3.92 16.29 0.43
C HIS A 291 5.43 16.05 0.28
N ALA A 292 6.19 17.12 0.18
CA ALA A 292 7.66 17.10 0.13
C ALA A 292 8.33 16.53 1.40
N SER A 293 7.55 16.17 2.41
CA SER A 293 8.03 15.46 3.62
C SER A 293 8.14 13.95 3.43
N GLU A 294 7.65 13.41 2.30
CA GLU A 294 7.68 11.98 1.95
C GLU A 294 6.94 11.06 2.95
N GLN A 295 6.11 11.62 3.84
CA GLN A 295 5.40 10.85 4.86
C GLN A 295 4.27 9.97 4.31
N VAL A 296 3.89 10.15 3.06
CA VAL A 296 2.80 9.39 2.40
C VAL A 296 1.52 9.39 3.25
N ASP A 297 1.15 10.58 3.70
CA ASP A 297 -0.03 10.86 4.54
C ASP A 297 -1.35 10.90 3.74
N GLY A 298 -2.45 11.35 4.39
CA GLY A 298 -3.77 11.45 3.78
C GLY A 298 -3.87 12.46 2.64
N TRP A 299 -2.99 13.46 2.60
CA TRP A 299 -3.02 14.48 1.56
C TRP A 299 -2.56 13.93 0.20
N GLY A 300 -3.17 14.43 -0.86
CA GLY A 300 -2.72 14.12 -2.21
C GLY A 300 -3.32 15.05 -3.27
N GLN A 301 -2.71 15.04 -4.44
CA GLN A 301 -3.21 15.75 -5.62
C GLN A 301 -3.00 14.90 -6.87
N PHE A 302 -4.07 14.67 -7.63
CA PHE A 302 -3.96 14.01 -8.93
C PHE A 302 -3.46 14.97 -10.00
N CYS A 303 -2.60 14.48 -10.87
CA CYS A 303 -2.27 15.14 -12.13
C CYS A 303 -3.51 15.25 -13.04
N GLY A 304 -3.46 16.15 -14.03
CA GLY A 304 -4.55 16.33 -15.01
C GLY A 304 -5.65 17.31 -14.62
N SER A 305 -5.66 17.83 -13.38
CA SER A 305 -6.68 18.76 -12.88
C SER A 305 -6.19 20.21 -12.71
N GLY A 306 -5.01 20.55 -13.22
CA GLY A 306 -4.35 21.85 -13.02
C GLY A 306 -3.79 22.00 -11.59
N THR A 307 -3.15 23.14 -11.32
CA THR A 307 -2.48 23.39 -10.03
C THR A 307 -3.41 23.47 -8.82
N THR A 308 -4.70 23.65 -9.05
CA THR A 308 -5.69 23.83 -7.97
C THR A 308 -6.76 22.73 -7.92
N GLY A 309 -6.84 21.91 -8.97
CA GLY A 309 -7.78 20.79 -9.04
C GLY A 309 -7.19 19.48 -8.53
N GLY A 310 -8.04 18.48 -8.33
CA GLY A 310 -7.62 17.12 -8.00
C GLY A 310 -7.01 16.93 -6.61
N ARG A 311 -6.98 17.98 -5.76
CA ARG A 311 -6.53 17.85 -4.37
C ARG A 311 -7.58 17.14 -3.52
N PHE A 312 -7.12 16.35 -2.62
CA PHE A 312 -7.95 15.61 -1.66
C PHE A 312 -7.20 15.44 -0.34
N GLU A 313 -7.97 15.17 0.70
CA GLU A 313 -7.49 14.79 2.00
C GLU A 313 -8.25 13.54 2.42
N THR A 314 -7.54 12.43 2.60
CA THR A 314 -8.13 11.21 3.14
C THR A 314 -8.19 11.33 4.66
N PRO A 315 -9.35 11.20 5.28
CA PRO A 315 -9.43 11.18 6.73
C PRO A 315 -8.66 10.00 7.32
N THR A 316 -7.86 10.28 8.34
CA THR A 316 -7.09 9.27 9.09
C THR A 316 -7.52 9.25 10.54
N PHE A 317 -7.18 8.18 11.27
CA PHE A 317 -7.26 8.19 12.72
C PHE A 317 -5.98 8.84 13.24
N ASP A 318 -6.13 9.87 14.07
CA ASP A 318 -5.00 10.42 14.81
C ASP A 318 -4.42 9.32 15.70
N GLY A 319 -3.12 9.02 15.52
CA GLY A 319 -2.41 7.98 16.24
C GLY A 319 -2.27 8.29 17.75
#